data_7f48ce568b86c6d2e1fedd4750817dad
#
_entry.id   7f48ce568b86c6d2e1fedd4750817dad
#
_cell.length_a   1.000
_cell.length_b   1.000
_cell.length_c   1.000
_cell.angle_alpha   90.00
_cell.angle_beta   90.00
_cell.angle_gamma   90.00
#
_symmetry.space_group_name_H-M   'P 1'
#
loop_
_entity.id
_entity.type
_entity.pdbx_description
1 polymer ?
#
loop_
_entity_poly.entity_id
_entity_poly.type
_entity_poly.pdbx_seq_one_letter_code
_entity_poly.pdbx_strand_id
1 'polypeptide(L)'
;MKLLIVTQKVDKNDPVLGFFHRWIEEFAKNFERVAVICLEKGEFNLPGVKVLSLGKEERVSRLIYLFRFYKYIWSERKNYDVVFVHMNQEYVLLGWKFWKLWGKKIFLWRNHAKGNILTRLAVLLSNKVFCTSPSSYTARFKKTKLMPVGVDTEFFKPNPNIIREKDSVLLLGRISPVKKVLEFINWVKDKDYKATIAGPILKEDKEYGKLILQSLAPRIKYIGPVNQGEARRLYQTHEIYANFTPAGSMDKTIIEAAACGCRLEVRNPDLKDFRVEGHSLQLLMEKIKMEIS
;
A
#
# COMPACT_ATOMS: atom_id res chain seq x y z
N MET A 1 14.56 -13.90 15.08
CA MET A 1 15.10 -13.02 14.02
C MET A 1 14.55 -11.61 14.19
N LYS A 2 15.42 -10.60 14.11
CA LYS A 2 15.09 -9.18 14.33
C LYS A 2 14.99 -8.44 13.00
N LEU A 3 13.99 -7.58 12.85
CA LEU A 3 13.63 -6.93 11.58
C LEU A 3 13.77 -5.41 11.68
N LEU A 4 14.45 -4.80 10.71
CA LEU A 4 14.37 -3.37 10.43
C LEU A 4 13.47 -3.14 9.21
N ILE A 5 12.41 -2.37 9.38
CA ILE A 5 11.56 -1.90 8.29
C ILE A 5 11.96 -0.48 7.92
N VAL A 6 12.06 -0.19 6.63
CA VAL A 6 12.26 1.19 6.13
C VAL A 6 11.10 1.52 5.20
N THR A 7 10.33 2.56 5.52
CA THR A 7 9.11 2.92 4.80
C THR A 7 8.94 4.43 4.66
N GLN A 8 7.96 4.85 3.86
CA GLN A 8 7.67 6.26 3.65
C GLN A 8 6.91 6.86 4.83
N LYS A 9 5.91 6.17 5.38
CA LYS A 9 5.07 6.73 6.42
C LYS A 9 4.60 5.66 7.41
N VAL A 10 4.48 6.05 8.67
CA VAL A 10 3.80 5.29 9.73
C VAL A 10 2.71 6.18 10.31
N ASP A 11 1.47 5.94 9.89
CA ASP A 11 0.29 6.69 10.30
C ASP A 11 -0.97 5.83 10.05
N LYS A 12 -1.69 5.46 11.10
CA LYS A 12 -2.89 4.62 10.98
C LYS A 12 -4.06 5.32 10.26
N ASN A 13 -4.05 6.66 10.24
CA ASN A 13 -5.09 7.48 9.63
C ASN A 13 -4.75 7.93 8.19
N ASP A 14 -3.56 7.57 7.68
CA ASP A 14 -3.17 7.95 6.31
C ASP A 14 -4.06 7.25 5.28
N PRO A 15 -4.71 8.00 4.37
CA PRO A 15 -5.66 7.43 3.40
C PRO A 15 -4.99 6.57 2.31
N VAL A 16 -3.65 6.61 2.20
CA VAL A 16 -2.88 5.86 1.18
C VAL A 16 -2.04 4.75 1.81
N LEU A 17 -1.35 5.05 2.91
CA LEU A 17 -0.39 4.15 3.56
C LEU A 17 -0.87 3.62 4.92
N GLY A 18 -2.06 3.98 5.38
CA GLY A 18 -2.61 3.52 6.66
C GLY A 18 -2.69 1.99 6.77
N PHE A 19 -2.85 1.28 5.66
CA PHE A 19 -2.80 -0.18 5.64
C PHE A 19 -1.47 -0.76 6.15
N PHE A 20 -0.37 -0.03 5.94
CA PHE A 20 0.97 -0.52 6.31
C PHE A 20 1.18 -0.56 7.82
N HIS A 21 0.40 0.23 8.57
CA HIS A 21 0.34 0.12 10.02
C HIS A 21 -0.03 -1.30 10.47
N ARG A 22 -1.07 -1.92 9.87
CA ARG A 22 -1.47 -3.31 10.15
C ARG A 22 -0.40 -4.33 9.74
N TRP A 23 0.35 -4.05 8.67
CA TRP A 23 1.48 -4.89 8.30
C TRP A 23 2.57 -4.86 9.38
N ILE A 24 2.86 -3.66 9.96
CA ILE A 24 3.84 -3.53 11.03
C ILE A 24 3.37 -4.28 12.29
N GLU A 25 2.08 -4.20 12.63
CA GLU A 25 1.49 -4.99 13.73
C GLU A 25 1.70 -6.49 13.50
N GLU A 26 1.46 -6.96 12.28
CA GLU A 26 1.62 -8.38 11.95
C GLU A 26 3.10 -8.79 11.91
N PHE A 27 3.99 -7.93 11.43
CA PHE A 27 5.43 -8.15 11.57
C PHE A 27 5.84 -8.26 13.04
N ALA A 28 5.31 -7.41 13.92
CA ALA A 28 5.63 -7.44 15.35
C ALA A 28 5.22 -8.75 16.04
N LYS A 29 4.15 -9.40 15.58
CA LYS A 29 3.75 -10.73 16.08
C LYS A 29 4.65 -11.86 15.59
N ASN A 30 5.28 -11.68 14.43
CA ASN A 30 6.02 -12.74 13.73
C ASN A 30 7.55 -12.66 13.87
N PHE A 31 8.08 -11.54 14.35
CA PHE A 31 9.51 -11.31 14.54
C PHE A 31 9.80 -10.99 16.01
N GLU A 32 10.95 -11.44 16.50
CA GLU A 32 11.40 -11.22 17.90
C GLU A 32 11.48 -9.73 18.27
N ARG A 33 11.89 -8.91 17.31
CA ARG A 33 12.00 -7.46 17.45
C ARG A 33 11.75 -6.80 16.10
N VAL A 34 10.98 -5.73 16.12
CA VAL A 34 10.75 -4.88 14.95
C VAL A 34 11.12 -3.44 15.27
N ALA A 35 11.95 -2.85 14.42
CA ALA A 35 12.19 -1.41 14.41
C ALA A 35 11.79 -0.85 13.04
N VAL A 36 11.26 0.35 13.01
CA VAL A 36 10.79 1.02 11.79
C VAL A 36 11.48 2.35 11.64
N ILE A 37 12.13 2.60 10.51
CA ILE A 37 12.55 3.94 10.08
C ILE A 37 11.54 4.41 9.04
N CYS A 38 10.89 5.54 9.27
CA CYS A 38 9.94 6.15 8.33
C CYS A 38 10.36 7.57 7.97
N LEU A 39 10.03 8.00 6.74
CA LEU A 39 10.27 9.38 6.33
C LEU A 39 9.38 10.34 7.13
N GLU A 40 8.14 9.95 7.37
CA GLU A 40 7.10 10.73 8.04
C GLU A 40 6.40 9.89 9.10
N LYS A 41 6.17 10.45 10.28
CA LYS A 41 5.46 9.84 11.39
C LYS A 41 4.18 10.63 11.67
N GLY A 42 3.04 9.94 11.66
CA GLY A 42 1.74 10.45 12.11
C GLY A 42 1.27 9.76 13.38
N GLU A 43 -0.02 9.51 13.49
CA GLU A 43 -0.61 8.79 14.61
C GLU A 43 -0.46 7.27 14.44
N PHE A 44 0.04 6.60 15.47
CA PHE A 44 0.20 5.14 15.47
C PHE A 44 0.02 4.54 16.87
N ASN A 45 -0.35 3.25 16.89
CA ASN A 45 -0.38 2.44 18.10
C ASN A 45 0.28 1.10 17.77
N LEU A 46 1.57 0.97 18.06
CA LEU A 46 2.41 -0.18 17.73
C LEU A 46 3.21 -0.61 18.97
N PRO A 47 2.55 -1.30 19.91
CA PRO A 47 3.21 -1.76 21.15
C PRO A 47 4.44 -2.62 20.83
N GLY A 48 5.56 -2.35 21.50
CA GLY A 48 6.81 -3.09 21.33
C GLY A 48 7.61 -2.77 20.05
N VAL A 49 7.09 -1.92 19.16
CA VAL A 49 7.78 -1.50 17.94
C VAL A 49 8.46 -0.15 18.13
N LYS A 50 9.75 -0.08 17.84
CA LYS A 50 10.49 1.19 17.86
C LYS A 50 10.30 1.92 16.53
N VAL A 51 9.61 3.07 16.53
CA VAL A 51 9.39 3.92 15.35
C VAL A 51 10.32 5.13 15.39
N LEU A 52 11.14 5.28 14.34
CA LEU A 52 12.15 6.33 14.18
C LEU A 52 11.83 7.17 12.94
N SER A 53 11.45 8.44 13.13
CA SER A 53 11.12 9.33 12.03
C SER A 53 12.35 10.06 11.49
N LEU A 54 12.41 10.22 10.18
CA LEU A 54 13.40 11.09 9.53
C LEU A 54 13.02 12.58 9.65
N GLY A 55 11.74 12.87 9.98
CA GLY A 55 11.30 14.22 10.36
C GLY A 55 10.61 15.01 9.25
N LYS A 56 9.98 14.36 8.28
CA LYS A 56 9.21 15.09 7.26
C LYS A 56 8.01 15.84 7.87
N GLU A 57 7.39 15.27 8.91
CA GLU A 57 6.36 15.94 9.71
C GLU A 57 6.86 17.21 10.42
N GLU A 58 8.15 17.25 10.75
CA GLU A 58 8.82 18.40 11.38
C GLU A 58 9.27 19.45 10.33
N ARG A 59 9.07 19.18 9.02
CA ARG A 59 9.49 20.03 7.89
C ARG A 59 11.00 20.34 7.84
N VAL A 60 11.82 19.44 8.38
CA VAL A 60 13.29 19.59 8.34
C VAL A 60 13.84 19.37 6.92
N SER A 61 15.09 19.76 6.69
CA SER A 61 15.75 19.67 5.38
C SER A 61 16.05 18.21 4.98
N ARG A 62 16.24 17.96 3.68
CA ARG A 62 16.64 16.64 3.16
C ARG A 62 17.99 16.16 3.70
N LEU A 63 18.89 17.07 4.03
CA LEU A 63 20.18 16.75 4.65
C LEU A 63 19.98 16.16 6.06
N ILE A 64 19.01 16.67 6.82
CA ILE A 64 18.66 16.13 8.14
C ILE A 64 18.05 14.74 7.99
N TYR A 65 17.20 14.46 6.96
CA TYR A 65 16.70 13.10 6.69
C TYR A 65 17.85 12.13 6.46
N LEU A 66 18.84 12.53 5.65
CA LEU A 66 20.00 11.69 5.34
C LEU A 66 20.85 11.43 6.60
N PHE A 67 21.13 12.47 7.39
CA PHE A 67 21.84 12.34 8.65
C PHE A 67 21.11 11.42 9.65
N ARG A 68 19.80 11.65 9.85
CA ARG A 68 18.95 10.80 10.72
C ARG A 68 18.92 9.36 10.22
N PHE A 69 18.82 9.14 8.91
CA PHE A 69 18.84 7.80 8.33
C PHE A 69 20.10 7.02 8.69
N TYR A 70 21.28 7.60 8.45
CA TYR A 70 22.55 6.95 8.80
C TYR A 70 22.75 6.81 10.30
N LYS A 71 22.36 7.81 11.09
CA LYS A 71 22.36 7.71 12.57
C LYS A 71 21.52 6.53 13.04
N TYR A 72 20.32 6.33 12.50
CA TYR A 72 19.41 5.28 12.95
C TYR A 72 19.87 3.90 12.49
N ILE A 73 20.27 3.71 11.23
CA ILE A 73 20.78 2.39 10.80
C ILE A 73 22.04 2.00 11.58
N TRP A 74 22.87 2.97 11.95
CA TRP A 74 24.07 2.72 12.77
C TRP A 74 23.74 2.41 14.21
N SER A 75 22.92 3.20 14.87
CA SER A 75 22.55 3.00 16.29
C SER A 75 21.81 1.67 16.49
N GLU A 76 20.97 1.26 15.54
CA GLU A 76 20.19 0.02 15.60
C GLU A 76 20.95 -1.21 15.05
N ARG A 77 22.14 -1.09 14.49
CA ARG A 77 22.84 -2.17 13.75
C ARG A 77 22.96 -3.51 14.46
N LYS A 78 22.94 -3.52 15.80
CA LYS A 78 22.96 -4.75 16.63
C LYS A 78 21.55 -5.28 16.94
N ASN A 79 20.52 -4.52 16.60
CA ASN A 79 19.12 -4.76 16.93
C ASN A 79 18.28 -5.28 15.76
N TYR A 80 18.91 -5.57 14.61
CA TYR A 80 18.25 -6.21 13.47
C TYR A 80 19.23 -7.12 12.72
N ASP A 81 18.67 -8.17 12.12
CA ASP A 81 19.41 -9.16 11.31
C ASP A 81 19.12 -8.96 9.84
N VAL A 82 17.89 -8.49 9.52
CA VAL A 82 17.39 -8.30 8.17
C VAL A 82 16.74 -6.93 8.01
N VAL A 83 16.73 -6.42 6.77
CA VAL A 83 16.15 -5.14 6.41
C VAL A 83 15.08 -5.34 5.35
N PHE A 84 13.87 -4.85 5.63
CA PHE A 84 12.74 -4.83 4.70
C PHE A 84 12.45 -3.40 4.27
N VAL A 85 12.76 -3.07 3.02
CA VAL A 85 12.51 -1.75 2.43
C VAL A 85 11.17 -1.78 1.70
N HIS A 86 10.20 -1.00 2.20
CA HIS A 86 8.87 -0.90 1.62
C HIS A 86 8.79 0.24 0.62
N MET A 87 8.57 -0.10 -0.66
CA MET A 87 8.31 0.77 -1.81
C MET A 87 9.48 1.67 -2.26
N ASN A 88 10.12 2.40 -1.38
CA ASN A 88 11.12 3.43 -1.69
C ASN A 88 12.51 2.82 -1.88
N GLN A 89 12.84 2.48 -3.12
CA GLN A 89 14.11 1.89 -3.54
C GLN A 89 15.35 2.72 -3.16
N GLU A 90 15.18 4.03 -2.95
CA GLU A 90 16.23 4.96 -2.57
C GLU A 90 16.90 4.55 -1.26
N TYR A 91 16.15 3.99 -0.32
CA TYR A 91 16.72 3.51 0.95
C TYR A 91 17.64 2.29 0.77
N VAL A 92 17.37 1.44 -0.23
CA VAL A 92 18.30 0.37 -0.59
C VAL A 92 19.61 0.99 -1.07
N LEU A 93 19.53 1.99 -1.97
CA LEU A 93 20.72 2.65 -2.54
C LEU A 93 21.54 3.41 -1.50
N LEU A 94 20.90 3.97 -0.49
CA LEU A 94 21.57 4.68 0.61
C LEU A 94 22.21 3.71 1.62
N GLY A 95 21.50 2.63 1.98
CA GLY A 95 21.91 1.78 3.11
C GLY A 95 22.74 0.55 2.75
N TRP A 96 22.74 0.10 1.49
CA TRP A 96 23.26 -1.21 1.08
C TRP A 96 24.71 -1.49 1.48
N LYS A 97 25.60 -0.47 1.40
CA LYS A 97 27.04 -0.64 1.77
C LYS A 97 27.18 -1.03 3.23
N PHE A 98 26.50 -0.29 4.11
CA PHE A 98 26.54 -0.56 5.55
C PHE A 98 25.87 -1.90 5.88
N TRP A 99 24.71 -2.19 5.33
CA TRP A 99 24.00 -3.43 5.58
C TRP A 99 24.79 -4.66 5.12
N LYS A 100 25.42 -4.60 3.94
CA LYS A 100 26.30 -5.67 3.47
C LYS A 100 27.56 -5.82 4.34
N LEU A 101 28.19 -4.71 4.74
CA LEU A 101 29.35 -4.72 5.63
C LEU A 101 29.00 -5.37 6.98
N TRP A 102 27.79 -5.18 7.47
CA TRP A 102 27.32 -5.78 8.74
C TRP A 102 26.66 -7.15 8.54
N GLY A 103 26.75 -7.75 7.38
CA GLY A 103 26.20 -9.08 7.08
C GLY A 103 24.65 -9.13 7.07
N LYS A 104 23.96 -7.98 6.89
CA LYS A 104 22.50 -7.92 6.88
C LYS A 104 21.93 -8.26 5.53
N LYS A 105 20.89 -9.10 5.50
CA LYS A 105 20.12 -9.37 4.27
C LYS A 105 19.17 -8.22 3.97
N ILE A 106 19.03 -7.83 2.69
CA ILE A 106 18.22 -6.71 2.21
C ILE A 106 17.07 -7.25 1.36
N PHE A 107 15.84 -6.92 1.72
CA PHE A 107 14.62 -7.28 1.02
C PHE A 107 13.90 -6.01 0.56
N LEU A 108 13.54 -5.96 -0.73
CA LEU A 108 12.85 -4.82 -1.32
C LEU A 108 11.42 -5.22 -1.71
N TRP A 109 10.44 -4.58 -1.12
CA TRP A 109 9.06 -4.62 -1.60
C TRP A 109 8.82 -3.47 -2.56
N ARG A 110 8.54 -3.75 -3.83
CA ARG A 110 8.26 -2.72 -4.82
C ARG A 110 7.22 -3.19 -5.84
N ASN A 111 6.06 -2.56 -5.79
CA ASN A 111 4.91 -2.89 -6.63
C ASN A 111 4.53 -1.68 -7.50
N HIS A 112 5.15 -1.53 -8.66
CA HIS A 112 4.93 -0.42 -9.58
C HIS A 112 5.19 -0.85 -11.03
N ALA A 113 4.31 -0.45 -11.98
CA ALA A 113 4.42 -0.79 -13.39
C ALA A 113 5.69 -0.22 -14.05
N LYS A 114 6.15 0.96 -13.62
CA LYS A 114 7.33 1.64 -14.18
C LYS A 114 8.55 1.50 -13.26
N GLY A 115 9.73 1.45 -13.87
CA GLY A 115 11.03 1.48 -13.19
C GLY A 115 12.09 2.15 -14.06
N ASN A 116 13.23 2.48 -13.45
CA ASN A 116 14.35 3.16 -14.07
C ASN A 116 15.67 2.47 -13.68
N ILE A 117 16.81 3.10 -14.04
CA ILE A 117 18.16 2.57 -13.73
C ILE A 117 18.36 2.41 -12.21
N LEU A 118 17.84 3.35 -11.38
CA LEU A 118 17.93 3.26 -9.93
C LEU A 118 17.15 2.06 -9.38
N THR A 119 15.99 1.73 -9.99
CA THR A 119 15.24 0.52 -9.67
C THR A 119 16.08 -0.74 -9.96
N ARG A 120 16.75 -0.78 -11.12
CA ARG A 120 17.63 -1.92 -11.48
C ARG A 120 18.77 -2.09 -10.48
N LEU A 121 19.41 -0.99 -10.09
CA LEU A 121 20.48 -1.00 -9.09
C LEU A 121 19.96 -1.48 -7.72
N ALA A 122 18.81 -0.98 -7.27
CA ALA A 122 18.22 -1.43 -6.01
C ALA A 122 17.87 -2.93 -6.03
N VAL A 123 17.33 -3.43 -7.16
CA VAL A 123 17.09 -4.87 -7.35
C VAL A 123 18.41 -5.64 -7.28
N LEU A 124 19.47 -5.18 -7.95
CA LEU A 124 20.79 -5.85 -7.93
C LEU A 124 21.35 -5.94 -6.51
N LEU A 125 21.23 -4.88 -5.73
CA LEU A 125 21.77 -4.74 -4.38
C LEU A 125 20.96 -5.48 -3.30
N SER A 126 19.70 -5.81 -3.59
CA SER A 126 18.83 -6.56 -2.69
C SER A 126 19.10 -8.08 -2.79
N ASN A 127 18.89 -8.80 -1.70
CA ASN A 127 18.96 -10.27 -1.67
C ASN A 127 17.76 -10.88 -2.41
N LYS A 128 16.53 -10.41 -2.10
CA LYS A 128 15.28 -10.76 -2.81
C LYS A 128 14.42 -9.52 -2.99
N VAL A 129 13.53 -9.58 -3.95
CA VAL A 129 12.56 -8.51 -4.25
C VAL A 129 11.15 -9.12 -4.22
N PHE A 130 10.19 -8.36 -3.73
CA PHE A 130 8.80 -8.77 -3.66
C PHE A 130 7.91 -7.81 -4.45
N CYS A 131 6.94 -8.34 -5.17
CA CYS A 131 5.86 -7.58 -5.81
C CYS A 131 4.59 -8.42 -5.85
N THR A 132 3.44 -7.81 -6.14
CA THR A 132 2.14 -8.48 -6.12
C THR A 132 1.57 -8.75 -7.51
N SER A 133 2.11 -8.11 -8.55
CA SER A 133 1.61 -8.24 -9.92
C SER A 133 2.71 -8.73 -10.86
N PRO A 134 2.41 -9.69 -11.77
CA PRO A 134 3.34 -10.11 -12.82
C PRO A 134 3.67 -8.98 -13.80
N SER A 135 2.78 -7.97 -13.91
CA SER A 135 2.99 -6.77 -14.73
C SER A 135 3.81 -5.68 -14.03
N SER A 136 4.24 -5.88 -12.78
CA SER A 136 5.17 -4.96 -12.11
C SER A 136 6.54 -4.94 -12.78
N TYR A 137 7.16 -3.76 -12.82
CA TYR A 137 8.52 -3.62 -13.40
C TYR A 137 9.53 -4.59 -12.79
N THR A 138 9.42 -4.84 -11.50
CA THR A 138 10.35 -5.73 -10.76
C THR A 138 10.08 -7.21 -11.01
N ALA A 139 8.90 -7.62 -11.49
CA ALA A 139 8.55 -9.01 -11.74
C ALA A 139 9.46 -9.71 -12.77
N ARG A 140 10.07 -8.95 -13.70
CA ARG A 140 10.99 -9.46 -14.73
C ARG A 140 12.33 -9.97 -14.22
N PHE A 141 12.69 -9.70 -12.97
CA PHE A 141 13.99 -10.09 -12.41
C PHE A 141 13.90 -11.43 -11.67
N LYS A 142 14.84 -12.36 -11.94
CA LYS A 142 14.85 -13.72 -11.38
C LYS A 142 14.77 -13.80 -9.84
N LYS A 143 15.30 -12.80 -9.14
CA LYS A 143 15.24 -12.73 -7.66
C LYS A 143 13.92 -12.14 -7.12
N THR A 144 12.98 -11.79 -7.98
CA THR A 144 11.67 -11.30 -7.57
C THR A 144 10.71 -12.45 -7.34
N LYS A 145 9.98 -12.38 -6.23
CA LYS A 145 8.90 -13.30 -5.87
C LYS A 145 7.56 -12.58 -5.93
N LEU A 146 6.58 -13.23 -6.55
CA LEU A 146 5.18 -12.78 -6.48
C LEU A 146 4.61 -13.15 -5.12
N MET A 147 4.02 -12.16 -4.46
CA MET A 147 3.53 -12.23 -3.10
C MET A 147 2.04 -11.91 -3.04
N PRO A 148 1.31 -12.41 -2.03
CA PRO A 148 -0.02 -11.93 -1.71
C PRO A 148 -0.07 -10.42 -1.53
N VAL A 149 -1.23 -9.81 -1.76
CA VAL A 149 -1.42 -8.36 -1.57
C VAL A 149 -1.35 -7.95 -0.09
N GLY A 150 -1.69 -8.88 0.81
CA GLY A 150 -1.64 -8.68 2.26
C GLY A 150 -2.77 -7.77 2.76
N VAL A 151 -4.01 -8.18 2.53
CA VAL A 151 -5.21 -7.55 3.10
C VAL A 151 -5.56 -8.20 4.42
N ASP A 152 -5.83 -7.40 5.44
CA ASP A 152 -6.34 -7.88 6.72
C ASP A 152 -7.82 -8.28 6.57
N THR A 153 -8.05 -9.56 6.28
CA THR A 153 -9.39 -10.11 6.06
C THR A 153 -10.19 -10.29 7.36
N GLU A 154 -9.56 -10.20 8.52
CA GLU A 154 -10.27 -10.13 9.80
C GLU A 154 -10.86 -8.74 10.05
N PHE A 155 -10.20 -7.71 9.54
CA PHE A 155 -10.72 -6.35 9.59
C PHE A 155 -11.70 -6.08 8.44
N PHE A 156 -11.33 -6.39 7.20
CA PHE A 156 -12.20 -6.27 6.03
C PHE A 156 -13.04 -7.54 5.88
N LYS A 157 -14.25 -7.51 6.40
CA LYS A 157 -15.22 -8.62 6.31
C LYS A 157 -16.65 -8.08 6.23
N PRO A 158 -17.59 -8.87 5.73
CA PRO A 158 -18.99 -8.47 5.71
C PRO A 158 -19.51 -8.18 7.13
N ASN A 159 -20.47 -7.27 7.23
CA ASN A 159 -21.19 -7.02 8.47
C ASN A 159 -22.68 -7.38 8.23
N PRO A 160 -23.19 -8.45 8.82
CA PRO A 160 -24.58 -8.90 8.60
C PRO A 160 -25.63 -7.90 9.09
N ASN A 161 -25.25 -6.98 9.98
CA ASN A 161 -26.16 -5.95 10.51
C ASN A 161 -26.26 -4.70 9.60
N ILE A 162 -25.48 -4.65 8.51
CA ILE A 162 -25.52 -3.53 7.56
C ILE A 162 -26.24 -3.97 6.28
N ILE A 163 -27.35 -3.31 5.99
CA ILE A 163 -28.06 -3.48 4.72
C ILE A 163 -27.36 -2.62 3.67
N ARG A 164 -26.96 -3.24 2.56
CA ARG A 164 -26.34 -2.54 1.43
C ARG A 164 -27.36 -1.70 0.68
N GLU A 165 -26.97 -0.51 0.26
CA GLU A 165 -27.79 0.30 -0.61
C GLU A 165 -27.82 -0.32 -2.01
N LYS A 166 -29.02 -0.65 -2.49
CA LYS A 166 -29.23 -1.25 -3.82
C LYS A 166 -28.79 -0.26 -4.92
N ASP A 167 -28.19 -0.80 -5.98
CA ASP A 167 -27.70 -0.03 -7.14
C ASP A 167 -26.68 1.06 -6.75
N SER A 168 -26.00 0.90 -5.61
CA SER A 168 -24.94 1.82 -5.15
C SER A 168 -23.55 1.32 -5.56
N VAL A 169 -22.74 2.25 -6.06
CA VAL A 169 -21.38 1.97 -6.56
C VAL A 169 -20.36 2.77 -5.79
N LEU A 170 -19.30 2.13 -5.34
CA LEU A 170 -18.15 2.78 -4.71
C LEU A 170 -16.94 2.73 -5.65
N LEU A 171 -16.27 3.86 -5.85
CA LEU A 171 -14.89 3.96 -6.31
C LEU A 171 -14.04 4.50 -5.18
N LEU A 172 -13.04 3.74 -4.73
CA LEU A 172 -12.14 4.14 -3.66
C LEU A 172 -10.67 4.06 -4.12
N GLY A 173 -9.96 5.18 -4.00
CA GLY A 173 -8.56 5.32 -4.37
C GLY A 173 -8.19 6.77 -4.67
N ARG A 174 -6.90 7.03 -4.91
CA ARG A 174 -6.44 8.37 -5.30
C ARG A 174 -7.16 8.85 -6.56
N ILE A 175 -7.55 10.10 -6.57
CA ILE A 175 -8.13 10.72 -7.77
C ILE A 175 -6.99 11.11 -8.70
N SER A 176 -6.71 10.24 -9.67
CA SER A 176 -5.60 10.41 -10.62
C SER A 176 -5.95 9.83 -11.99
N PRO A 177 -5.31 10.27 -13.09
CA PRO A 177 -5.59 9.77 -14.44
C PRO A 177 -5.45 8.25 -14.57
N VAL A 178 -4.51 7.63 -13.86
CA VAL A 178 -4.29 6.18 -13.90
C VAL A 178 -5.47 5.39 -13.32
N LYS A 179 -6.26 6.00 -12.44
CA LYS A 179 -7.48 5.39 -11.85
C LYS A 179 -8.70 5.49 -12.75
N LYS A 180 -8.59 6.22 -13.86
CA LYS A 180 -9.64 6.38 -14.89
C LYS A 180 -10.99 6.82 -14.31
N VAL A 181 -10.96 7.78 -13.36
CA VAL A 181 -12.14 8.22 -12.62
C VAL A 181 -13.18 8.85 -13.57
N LEU A 182 -12.76 9.52 -14.66
CA LEU A 182 -13.69 10.08 -15.64
C LEU A 182 -14.44 8.97 -16.40
N GLU A 183 -13.75 7.87 -16.76
CA GLU A 183 -14.40 6.70 -17.37
C GLU A 183 -15.42 6.06 -16.42
N PHE A 184 -15.09 6.01 -15.13
CA PHE A 184 -16.03 5.55 -14.09
C PHE A 184 -17.27 6.44 -14.02
N ILE A 185 -17.11 7.78 -14.01
CA ILE A 185 -18.25 8.73 -13.96
C ILE A 185 -19.18 8.51 -15.16
N ASN A 186 -18.63 8.35 -16.37
CA ASN A 186 -19.42 8.10 -17.57
C ASN A 186 -20.17 6.77 -17.47
N TRP A 187 -19.48 5.71 -17.05
CA TRP A 187 -20.08 4.39 -16.87
C TRP A 187 -21.23 4.40 -15.83
N VAL A 188 -21.12 5.18 -14.74
CA VAL A 188 -22.18 5.35 -13.75
C VAL A 188 -23.38 6.05 -14.34
N LYS A 189 -23.16 7.12 -15.16
CA LYS A 189 -24.25 7.86 -15.85
C LYS A 189 -25.03 6.97 -16.79
N ASP A 190 -24.33 6.12 -17.55
CA ASP A 190 -24.95 5.21 -18.53
C ASP A 190 -25.79 4.10 -17.87
N LYS A 191 -25.49 3.74 -16.61
CA LYS A 191 -26.17 2.69 -15.85
C LYS A 191 -27.21 3.20 -14.85
N ASP A 192 -27.35 4.52 -14.72
CA ASP A 192 -28.25 5.18 -13.75
C ASP A 192 -28.01 4.77 -12.28
N TYR A 193 -26.76 4.42 -11.94
CA TYR A 193 -26.37 4.08 -10.58
C TYR A 193 -26.22 5.31 -9.69
N LYS A 194 -26.35 5.11 -8.36
CA LYS A 194 -25.86 6.06 -7.37
C LYS A 194 -24.39 5.74 -7.05
N ALA A 195 -23.53 6.74 -7.04
CA ALA A 195 -22.12 6.47 -6.82
C ALA A 195 -21.48 7.34 -5.73
N THR A 196 -20.54 6.74 -5.01
CA THR A 196 -19.64 7.43 -4.10
C THR A 196 -18.20 7.30 -4.62
N ILE A 197 -17.52 8.43 -4.74
CA ILE A 197 -16.10 8.51 -5.04
C ILE A 197 -15.38 8.93 -3.75
N ALA A 198 -14.41 8.12 -3.28
CA ALA A 198 -13.65 8.38 -2.09
C ALA A 198 -12.15 8.31 -2.35
N GLY A 199 -11.37 9.23 -1.80
CA GLY A 199 -9.92 9.24 -1.86
C GLY A 199 -9.31 10.61 -2.08
N PRO A 200 -7.98 10.76 -1.84
CA PRO A 200 -7.31 12.05 -1.94
C PRO A 200 -7.05 12.49 -3.38
N ILE A 201 -7.12 13.80 -3.59
CA ILE A 201 -6.53 14.48 -4.75
C ILE A 201 -5.13 14.94 -4.32
N LEU A 202 -4.08 14.34 -4.87
CA LEU A 202 -2.71 14.72 -4.56
C LEU A 202 -2.30 16.00 -5.31
N LYS A 203 -1.23 16.67 -4.85
CA LYS A 203 -0.76 17.93 -5.45
C LYS A 203 -0.47 17.81 -6.95
N GLU A 204 0.14 16.72 -7.35
CA GLU A 204 0.46 16.40 -8.75
C GLU A 204 -0.77 16.16 -9.63
N ASP A 205 -1.90 15.76 -9.04
CA ASP A 205 -3.16 15.45 -9.75
C ASP A 205 -4.22 16.54 -9.60
N LYS A 206 -3.86 17.74 -9.14
CA LYS A 206 -4.80 18.82 -8.79
C LYS A 206 -5.70 19.24 -9.96
N GLU A 207 -5.13 19.40 -11.16
CA GLU A 207 -5.90 19.80 -12.34
C GLU A 207 -6.88 18.70 -12.79
N TYR A 208 -6.44 17.44 -12.74
CA TYR A 208 -7.33 16.30 -12.98
C TYR A 208 -8.45 16.24 -11.93
N GLY A 209 -8.12 16.48 -10.67
CA GLY A 209 -9.11 16.56 -9.58
C GLY A 209 -10.17 17.61 -9.82
N LYS A 210 -9.82 18.81 -10.29
CA LYS A 210 -10.79 19.86 -10.68
C LYS A 210 -11.72 19.38 -11.80
N LEU A 211 -11.15 18.75 -12.85
CA LEU A 211 -11.93 18.19 -13.94
C LEU A 211 -12.95 17.16 -13.42
N ILE A 212 -12.54 16.27 -12.54
CA ILE A 212 -13.42 15.26 -11.94
C ILE A 212 -14.57 15.92 -11.17
N LEU A 213 -14.27 16.91 -10.31
CA LEU A 213 -15.29 17.61 -9.52
C LEU A 213 -16.33 18.35 -10.40
N GLN A 214 -15.90 18.92 -11.53
CA GLN A 214 -16.79 19.55 -12.51
C GLN A 214 -17.62 18.54 -13.32
N SER A 215 -17.16 17.29 -13.41
CA SER A 215 -17.81 16.22 -14.18
C SER A 215 -18.86 15.44 -13.39
N LEU A 216 -19.01 15.71 -12.09
CA LEU A 216 -19.96 15.00 -11.23
C LEU A 216 -21.42 15.26 -11.70
N ALA A 217 -22.25 14.22 -11.58
CA ALA A 217 -23.69 14.29 -11.77
C ALA A 217 -24.41 14.28 -10.41
N PRO A 218 -25.68 14.65 -10.33
CA PRO A 218 -26.43 14.73 -9.05
C PRO A 218 -26.41 13.44 -8.21
N ARG A 219 -26.29 12.28 -8.86
CA ARG A 219 -26.23 10.96 -8.20
C ARG A 219 -24.80 10.49 -7.85
N ILE A 220 -23.77 11.30 -8.16
CA ILE A 220 -22.35 10.95 -7.91
C ILE A 220 -21.81 11.91 -6.86
N LYS A 221 -21.42 11.37 -5.70
CA LYS A 221 -20.87 12.14 -4.58
C LYS A 221 -19.37 11.91 -4.48
N TYR A 222 -18.60 13.00 -4.34
CA TYR A 222 -17.20 12.93 -3.91
C TYR A 222 -17.13 13.29 -2.43
N ILE A 223 -16.55 12.42 -1.61
CA ILE A 223 -16.50 12.57 -0.15
C ILE A 223 -15.10 12.86 0.41
N GLY A 224 -14.09 12.98 -0.48
CA GLY A 224 -12.72 13.25 -0.06
C GLY A 224 -11.94 12.00 0.41
N PRO A 225 -10.78 12.21 1.04
CA PRO A 225 -9.97 11.13 1.59
C PRO A 225 -10.66 10.47 2.78
N VAL A 226 -10.46 9.16 2.91
CA VAL A 226 -11.03 8.32 3.97
C VAL A 226 -9.95 7.46 4.60
N ASN A 227 -10.06 7.19 5.90
CA ASN A 227 -9.19 6.25 6.60
C ASN A 227 -9.67 4.79 6.42
N GLN A 228 -8.92 3.82 6.96
CA GLN A 228 -9.22 2.40 6.81
C GLN A 228 -10.57 1.98 7.45
N GLY A 229 -10.99 2.61 8.54
CA GLY A 229 -12.27 2.35 9.20
C GLY A 229 -13.44 2.83 8.34
N GLU A 230 -13.34 4.04 7.79
CA GLU A 230 -14.31 4.62 6.88
C GLU A 230 -14.37 3.82 5.56
N ALA A 231 -13.22 3.43 5.01
CA ALA A 231 -13.15 2.57 3.82
C ALA A 231 -13.90 1.25 4.03
N ARG A 232 -13.67 0.56 5.17
CA ARG A 232 -14.39 -0.65 5.53
C ARG A 232 -15.90 -0.43 5.56
N ARG A 233 -16.36 0.67 6.20
CA ARG A 233 -17.78 0.99 6.24
C ARG A 233 -18.37 1.21 4.86
N LEU A 234 -17.66 1.93 3.98
CA LEU A 234 -18.08 2.14 2.60
C LEU A 234 -18.21 0.81 1.84
N TYR A 235 -17.26 -0.10 1.95
CA TYR A 235 -17.37 -1.45 1.35
C TYR A 235 -18.54 -2.25 1.91
N GLN A 236 -18.91 -2.06 3.16
CA GLN A 236 -20.03 -2.77 3.79
C GLN A 236 -21.40 -2.18 3.40
N THR A 237 -21.46 -0.89 3.06
CA THR A 237 -22.72 -0.20 2.73
C THR A 237 -23.05 -0.17 1.24
N HIS A 238 -22.05 -0.26 0.35
CA HIS A 238 -22.26 -0.24 -1.09
C HIS A 238 -22.40 -1.65 -1.66
N GLU A 239 -23.27 -1.81 -2.68
CA GLU A 239 -23.47 -3.10 -3.35
C GLU A 239 -22.30 -3.43 -4.28
N ILE A 240 -21.86 -2.44 -5.07
CA ILE A 240 -20.86 -2.62 -6.11
C ILE A 240 -19.60 -1.84 -5.76
N TYR A 241 -18.45 -2.47 -5.96
CA TYR A 241 -17.16 -1.79 -5.97
C TYR A 241 -16.61 -1.77 -7.39
N ALA A 242 -16.30 -0.59 -7.90
CA ALA A 242 -15.76 -0.40 -9.25
C ALA A 242 -14.30 0.05 -9.23
N ASN A 243 -13.47 -0.56 -10.09
CA ASN A 243 -12.07 -0.19 -10.25
C ASN A 243 -11.62 -0.32 -11.69
N PHE A 244 -11.24 0.80 -12.32
CA PHE A 244 -10.87 0.89 -13.72
C PHE A 244 -9.36 1.04 -13.93
N THR A 245 -8.56 0.85 -12.88
CA THR A 245 -7.10 0.88 -12.96
C THR A 245 -6.60 -0.19 -13.93
N PRO A 246 -5.67 0.14 -14.86
CA PRO A 246 -5.09 -0.85 -15.76
C PRO A 246 -4.13 -1.80 -15.04
N ALA A 247 -3.62 -2.81 -15.77
CA ALA A 247 -2.58 -3.72 -15.31
C ALA A 247 -1.31 -3.01 -14.80
N GLY A 248 -0.52 -3.69 -13.97
CA GLY A 248 0.80 -3.22 -13.49
C GLY A 248 0.91 -3.05 -11.99
N SER A 249 -0.20 -3.06 -11.28
CA SER A 249 -0.26 -3.22 -9.83
C SER A 249 -1.59 -3.86 -9.42
N MET A 250 -1.55 -4.74 -8.43
CA MET A 250 -2.78 -5.22 -7.80
C MET A 250 -3.24 -4.18 -6.78
N ASP A 251 -4.37 -3.54 -7.06
CA ASP A 251 -4.96 -2.59 -6.13
C ASP A 251 -5.53 -3.33 -4.91
N LYS A 252 -5.05 -2.98 -3.74
CA LYS A 252 -5.48 -3.52 -2.46
C LYS A 252 -6.98 -3.35 -2.24
N THR A 253 -7.51 -2.21 -2.65
CA THR A 253 -8.92 -1.82 -2.51
C THR A 253 -9.89 -2.81 -3.18
N ILE A 254 -9.46 -3.51 -4.23
CA ILE A 254 -10.26 -4.55 -4.89
C ILE A 254 -10.41 -5.76 -3.97
N ILE A 255 -9.31 -6.20 -3.36
CA ILE A 255 -9.31 -7.35 -2.44
C ILE A 255 -10.07 -6.99 -1.15
N GLU A 256 -9.92 -5.77 -0.64
CA GLU A 256 -10.65 -5.25 0.52
C GLU A 256 -12.16 -5.23 0.28
N ALA A 257 -12.58 -4.76 -0.89
CA ALA A 257 -13.99 -4.74 -1.29
C ALA A 257 -14.57 -6.16 -1.44
N ALA A 258 -13.82 -7.07 -2.08
CA ALA A 258 -14.21 -8.48 -2.21
C ALA A 258 -14.31 -9.15 -0.83
N ALA A 259 -13.34 -8.93 0.07
CA ALA A 259 -13.35 -9.43 1.43
C ALA A 259 -14.57 -8.93 2.23
N CYS A 260 -15.02 -7.69 1.97
CA CYS A 260 -16.26 -7.15 2.53
C CYS A 260 -17.53 -7.66 1.83
N GLY A 261 -17.42 -8.43 0.73
CA GLY A 261 -18.57 -9.02 0.01
C GLY A 261 -19.22 -8.07 -1.01
N CYS A 262 -18.51 -7.06 -1.53
CA CYS A 262 -19.00 -6.27 -2.65
C CYS A 262 -19.04 -7.09 -3.95
N ARG A 263 -20.02 -6.84 -4.80
CA ARG A 263 -19.96 -7.23 -6.21
C ARG A 263 -18.91 -6.38 -6.92
N LEU A 264 -18.03 -7.00 -7.68
CA LEU A 264 -16.89 -6.31 -8.29
C LEU A 264 -17.16 -5.95 -9.76
N GLU A 265 -16.85 -4.71 -10.14
CA GLU A 265 -16.72 -4.24 -11.52
C GLU A 265 -15.26 -3.81 -11.73
N VAL A 266 -14.43 -4.74 -12.21
CA VAL A 266 -12.97 -4.55 -12.28
C VAL A 266 -12.48 -4.74 -13.71
N ARG A 267 -11.71 -3.75 -14.23
CA ARG A 267 -11.12 -3.81 -15.56
C ARG A 267 -9.63 -4.20 -15.59
N ASN A 268 -9.03 -4.40 -14.43
CA ASN A 268 -7.63 -4.83 -14.31
C ASN A 268 -7.48 -6.32 -14.63
N PRO A 269 -6.79 -6.71 -15.71
CA PRO A 269 -6.62 -8.11 -16.09
C PRO A 269 -5.78 -8.92 -15.10
N ASP A 270 -4.95 -8.27 -14.26
CA ASP A 270 -4.16 -8.95 -13.21
C ASP A 270 -5.07 -9.58 -12.12
N LEU A 271 -6.38 -9.27 -12.13
CA LEU A 271 -7.35 -9.61 -11.09
C LEU A 271 -8.57 -10.38 -11.60
N LYS A 272 -8.48 -11.01 -12.78
CA LYS A 272 -9.63 -11.76 -13.32
C LYS A 272 -10.03 -12.96 -12.47
N ASP A 273 -9.06 -13.66 -11.89
CA ASP A 273 -9.27 -14.95 -11.24
C ASP A 273 -8.67 -15.02 -9.81
N PHE A 274 -8.67 -13.90 -9.08
CA PHE A 274 -8.13 -13.90 -7.73
C PHE A 274 -9.12 -14.51 -6.71
N ARG A 275 -8.57 -15.10 -5.65
CA ARG A 275 -9.30 -15.51 -4.46
C ARG A 275 -8.84 -14.65 -3.28
N VAL A 276 -9.78 -14.17 -2.48
CA VAL A 276 -9.49 -13.31 -1.31
C VAL A 276 -8.51 -13.98 -0.36
N GLU A 277 -8.68 -15.27 -0.08
CA GLU A 277 -7.85 -16.06 0.83
C GLU A 277 -6.39 -16.11 0.36
N GLY A 278 -6.17 -16.10 -0.97
CA GLY A 278 -4.84 -16.06 -1.57
C GLY A 278 -4.09 -14.73 -1.36
N HIS A 279 -4.76 -13.72 -0.81
CA HIS A 279 -4.22 -12.37 -0.63
C HIS A 279 -4.31 -11.87 0.82
N SER A 280 -4.60 -12.76 1.79
CA SER A 280 -4.67 -12.40 3.21
C SER A 280 -3.33 -11.91 3.77
N LEU A 281 -3.39 -11.10 4.82
CA LEU A 281 -2.20 -10.59 5.50
C LEU A 281 -1.44 -11.72 6.20
N GLN A 282 -2.13 -12.70 6.76
CA GLN A 282 -1.53 -13.87 7.38
C GLN A 282 -0.69 -14.65 6.38
N LEU A 283 -1.26 -15.00 5.22
CA LEU A 283 -0.54 -15.71 4.16
C LEU A 283 0.67 -14.91 3.64
N LEU A 284 0.53 -13.59 3.54
CA LEU A 284 1.65 -12.73 3.18
C LEU A 284 2.79 -12.85 4.20
N MET A 285 2.49 -12.77 5.50
CA MET A 285 3.52 -12.85 6.55
C MET A 285 4.21 -14.21 6.60
N GLU A 286 3.47 -15.30 6.42
CA GLU A 286 4.02 -16.65 6.30
C GLU A 286 5.03 -16.73 5.13
N LYS A 287 4.61 -16.26 3.94
CA LYS A 287 5.49 -16.26 2.77
C LYS A 287 6.72 -15.34 2.95
N ILE A 288 6.55 -14.16 3.55
CA ILE A 288 7.69 -13.28 3.86
C ILE A 288 8.66 -14.00 4.81
N LYS A 289 8.18 -14.63 5.89
CA LYS A 289 9.04 -15.39 6.81
C LYS A 289 9.83 -16.48 6.10
N MET A 290 9.18 -17.27 5.26
CA MET A 290 9.84 -18.33 4.47
C MET A 290 10.93 -17.79 3.53
N GLU A 291 10.70 -16.64 2.93
CA GLU A 291 11.64 -16.05 1.96
C GLU A 291 12.79 -15.28 2.62
N ILE A 292 12.62 -14.83 3.87
CA ILE A 292 13.60 -14.05 4.64
C ILE A 292 14.51 -14.98 5.47
N SER A 293 14.00 -16.10 5.94
CA SER A 293 14.78 -17.14 6.63
C SER A 293 15.80 -17.76 5.69
#